data_14a1c37d21741f89e34d3d7370973b48
#
_entry.id   14a1c37d21741f89e34d3d7370973b48
#
_cell.length_a   1.000
_cell.length_b   1.000
_cell.length_c   1.000
_cell.angle_alpha   90.00
_cell.angle_beta   90.00
_cell.angle_gamma   90.00
#
_symmetry.space_group_name_H-M   'P 1'
#
loop_
_entity.id
_entity.type
_entity.pdbx_description
1 polymer ?
#
loop_
_entity_poly.entity_id
_entity_poly.type
_entity_poly.pdbx_seq_one_letter_code
_entity_poly.pdbx_strand_id
1 'polypeptide(L)'
;NDKGVSFRDLYIGIKDPWTKRSQLMAGVFNRPFGYEVCYSTSSLESPERATIIQYFFPDERDLGAMLTLRTKTTSPLSFLRLDAGLFAGNSINRETDSRKDFIGRLGAEKAIGDWGKWGAGFSYYHGFVYNPTTEAYEMRGNHFVKRDMGETGTYMKRQYLGLDGQ
;
A
#
# COMPACT_ATOMS: atom_id res chain seq x y z
N ASN A 1 -3.93 -29.43 -13.00
CA ASN A 1 -3.62 -28.15 -12.33
C ASN A 1 -4.81 -27.72 -11.49
N ASP A 2 -4.99 -28.36 -10.33
CA ASP A 2 -5.98 -27.92 -9.35
C ASP A 2 -5.48 -26.64 -8.69
N LYS A 3 -5.74 -25.50 -9.33
CA LYS A 3 -5.67 -24.21 -8.66
C LYS A 3 -6.90 -24.14 -7.76
N GLY A 4 -6.72 -24.39 -6.48
CA GLY A 4 -7.76 -24.22 -5.47
C GLY A 4 -8.37 -22.82 -5.52
N VAL A 5 -9.50 -22.62 -4.86
CA VAL A 5 -10.13 -21.30 -4.71
C VAL A 5 -9.17 -20.39 -3.98
N SER A 6 -8.78 -19.27 -4.59
CA SER A 6 -7.98 -18.22 -3.94
C SER A 6 -8.86 -16.99 -3.72
N PHE A 7 -8.91 -16.51 -2.49
CA PHE A 7 -9.59 -15.25 -2.17
C PHE A 7 -8.67 -14.07 -2.52
N ARG A 8 -9.18 -13.11 -3.28
CA ARG A 8 -8.43 -11.88 -3.59
C ARG A 8 -8.61 -10.83 -2.51
N ASP A 9 -9.83 -10.67 -2.00
CA ASP A 9 -10.17 -9.72 -0.95
C ASP A 9 -10.94 -10.45 0.13
N LEU A 10 -10.43 -10.43 1.36
CA LEU A 10 -11.07 -11.02 2.53
C LEU A 10 -10.76 -10.15 3.74
N TYR A 11 -11.68 -9.28 4.09
CA TYR A 11 -11.50 -8.35 5.22
C TYR A 11 -12.80 -8.09 5.96
N ILE A 12 -12.65 -7.68 7.21
CA ILE A 12 -13.73 -7.15 8.05
C ILE A 12 -13.49 -5.65 8.23
N GLY A 13 -14.54 -4.85 8.08
CA GLY A 13 -14.50 -3.41 8.27
C GLY A 13 -15.51 -2.93 9.30
N ILE A 14 -15.06 -2.17 10.28
CA ILE A 14 -15.89 -1.54 11.30
C ILE A 14 -15.84 -0.02 11.06
N LYS A 15 -17.00 0.57 10.82
CA LYS A 15 -17.16 2.03 10.71
C LYS A 15 -17.65 2.59 12.03
N ASP A 16 -17.13 3.74 12.41
CA ASP A 16 -17.62 4.49 13.55
C ASP A 16 -19.13 4.80 13.39
N PRO A 17 -19.97 4.29 14.30
CA PRO A 17 -21.42 4.42 14.18
C PRO A 17 -21.91 5.87 14.42
N TRP A 18 -21.18 6.68 15.16
CA TRP A 18 -21.59 8.03 15.55
C TRP A 18 -21.19 9.07 14.52
N THR A 19 -19.91 9.13 14.19
CA THR A 19 -19.41 10.19 13.30
C THR A 19 -19.29 9.73 11.86
N LYS A 20 -19.19 8.41 11.61
CA LYS A 20 -18.95 7.77 10.30
C LYS A 20 -17.68 8.27 9.60
N ARG A 21 -16.70 8.77 10.38
CA ARG A 21 -15.47 9.38 9.85
C ARG A 21 -14.27 8.46 9.94
N SER A 22 -14.31 7.53 10.84
CA SER A 22 -13.27 6.53 11.00
C SER A 22 -13.79 5.15 10.59
N GLN A 23 -12.90 4.39 9.98
CA GLN A 23 -13.12 2.99 9.61
C GLN A 23 -11.86 2.21 9.93
N LEU A 24 -12.02 1.16 10.70
CA LEU A 24 -10.97 0.16 10.91
C LEU A 24 -11.24 -1.02 9.98
N MET A 25 -10.24 -1.44 9.23
CA MET A 25 -10.28 -2.63 8.38
C MET A 25 -9.19 -3.59 8.82
N ALA A 26 -9.47 -4.89 8.80
CA ALA A 26 -8.50 -5.95 9.07
C ALA A 26 -8.73 -7.14 8.13
N GLY A 27 -7.66 -7.69 7.56
CA GLY A 27 -7.70 -8.77 6.60
C GLY A 27 -6.81 -8.55 5.40
N VAL A 28 -7.15 -9.15 4.26
CA VAL A 28 -6.45 -9.01 2.98
C VAL A 28 -7.18 -8.00 2.10
N PHE A 29 -6.52 -6.90 1.78
CA PHE A 29 -7.04 -5.80 0.96
C PHE A 29 -5.91 -4.98 0.33
N ASN A 30 -6.24 -4.05 -0.58
CA ASN A 30 -5.26 -3.21 -1.26
C ASN A 30 -4.49 -2.34 -0.28
N ARG A 31 -3.17 -2.28 -0.44
CA ARG A 31 -2.28 -1.42 0.34
C ARG A 31 -2.55 0.06 0.05
N PRO A 32 -2.57 0.95 1.05
CA PRO A 32 -2.81 2.38 0.84
C PRO A 32 -1.53 3.10 0.37
N PHE A 33 -1.09 2.85 -0.86
CA PHE A 33 0.07 3.51 -1.45
C PHE A 33 -0.20 3.94 -2.89
N GLY A 34 -0.07 5.25 -3.14
CA GLY A 34 -0.37 5.83 -4.44
C GLY A 34 -1.83 5.72 -4.85
N TYR A 35 -2.16 6.30 -5.99
CA TYR A 35 -3.51 6.28 -6.54
C TYR A 35 -3.88 4.89 -7.10
N GLU A 36 -3.02 4.34 -7.97
CA GLU A 36 -3.34 3.13 -8.72
C GLU A 36 -3.45 1.87 -7.85
N VAL A 37 -2.64 1.71 -6.79
CA VAL A 37 -2.72 0.55 -5.89
C VAL A 37 -4.05 0.53 -5.15
N CYS A 38 -4.57 1.69 -4.80
CA CYS A 38 -5.84 1.83 -4.09
C CYS A 38 -7.07 1.55 -4.97
N TYR A 39 -6.92 1.60 -6.29
CA TYR A 39 -8.01 1.45 -7.24
C TYR A 39 -8.27 -0.01 -7.61
N SER A 40 -9.53 -0.34 -7.82
CA SER A 40 -9.91 -1.64 -8.40
C SER A 40 -9.42 -1.71 -9.84
N THR A 41 -8.95 -2.88 -10.26
CA THR A 41 -8.54 -3.14 -11.64
C THR A 41 -9.64 -2.82 -12.67
N SER A 42 -10.91 -2.97 -12.29
CA SER A 42 -12.07 -2.64 -13.15
C SER A 42 -12.32 -1.14 -13.30
N SER A 43 -11.66 -0.30 -12.50
CA SER A 43 -11.85 1.16 -12.49
C SER A 43 -10.59 1.91 -12.95
N LEU A 44 -9.59 1.20 -13.43
CA LEU A 44 -8.38 1.80 -13.99
C LEU A 44 -8.70 2.46 -15.33
N GLU A 45 -8.11 3.61 -15.57
CA GLU A 45 -8.20 4.35 -16.84
C GLU A 45 -7.33 3.70 -17.93
N SER A 46 -6.31 2.94 -17.54
CA SER A 46 -5.43 2.17 -18.42
C SER A 46 -5.69 0.66 -18.27
N PRO A 47 -5.57 -0.14 -19.34
CA PRO A 47 -5.69 -1.61 -19.26
C PRO A 47 -4.72 -2.25 -18.28
N GLU A 48 -3.56 -1.64 -18.09
CA GLU A 48 -2.52 -2.10 -17.18
C GLU A 48 -2.06 -0.98 -16.27
N ARG A 49 -1.62 -1.36 -15.07
CA ARG A 49 -1.01 -0.45 -14.11
C ARG A 49 0.35 0.03 -14.60
N ALA A 50 0.76 1.20 -14.13
CA ALA A 50 2.09 1.72 -14.41
C ALA A 50 3.17 0.69 -14.02
N THR A 51 4.19 0.55 -14.85
CA THR A 51 5.29 -0.42 -14.69
C THR A 51 5.94 -0.32 -13.30
N ILE A 52 6.10 0.89 -12.78
CA ILE A 52 6.64 1.13 -11.43
C ILE A 52 5.79 0.45 -10.35
N ILE A 53 4.47 0.50 -10.48
CA ILE A 53 3.55 -0.14 -9.52
C ILE A 53 3.65 -1.66 -9.61
N GLN A 54 3.73 -2.22 -10.82
CA GLN A 54 3.89 -3.66 -11.01
C GLN A 54 5.17 -4.20 -10.37
N TYR A 55 6.26 -3.42 -10.39
CA TYR A 55 7.53 -3.81 -9.75
C TYR A 55 7.52 -3.67 -8.23
N PHE A 56 6.99 -2.57 -7.69
CA PHE A 56 7.03 -2.32 -6.24
C PHE A 56 5.88 -2.97 -5.48
N PHE A 57 4.74 -3.20 -6.15
CA PHE A 57 3.53 -3.75 -5.54
C PHE A 57 2.89 -4.81 -6.46
N PRO A 58 3.60 -5.92 -6.77
CA PRO A 58 3.16 -6.89 -7.77
C PRO A 58 1.76 -7.49 -7.51
N ASP A 59 1.41 -7.69 -6.24
CA ASP A 59 0.10 -8.26 -5.85
C ASP A 59 -0.88 -7.21 -5.31
N GLU A 60 -0.50 -5.94 -5.22
CA GLU A 60 -1.32 -4.81 -4.72
C GLU A 60 -1.88 -5.00 -3.31
N ARG A 61 -2.23 -6.23 -2.94
CA ARG A 61 -2.87 -6.63 -1.69
C ARG A 61 -1.88 -7.13 -0.67
N ASP A 62 -2.27 -6.99 0.60
CA ASP A 62 -1.50 -7.53 1.71
C ASP A 62 -2.42 -7.83 2.90
N LEU A 63 -1.99 -8.73 3.76
CA LEU A 63 -2.64 -8.98 5.04
C LEU A 63 -2.28 -7.86 6.01
N GLY A 64 -3.27 -7.19 6.56
CA GLY A 64 -3.00 -6.09 7.48
C GLY A 64 -4.20 -5.56 8.23
N ALA A 65 -3.94 -4.50 8.97
CA ALA A 65 -4.96 -3.69 9.63
C ALA A 65 -4.74 -2.21 9.29
N MET A 66 -5.79 -1.51 8.90
CA MET A 66 -5.74 -0.14 8.43
C MET A 66 -6.83 0.71 9.07
N LEU A 67 -6.46 1.89 9.53
CA LEU A 67 -7.36 2.94 9.97
C LEU A 67 -7.52 3.97 8.85
N THR A 68 -8.76 4.20 8.43
CA THR A 68 -9.12 5.30 7.53
C THR A 68 -9.77 6.42 8.35
N LEU A 69 -9.29 7.64 8.18
CA LEU A 69 -9.87 8.84 8.75
C LEU A 69 -10.33 9.79 7.65
N ARG A 70 -11.53 10.36 7.82
CA ARG A 70 -12.10 11.37 6.92
C ARG A 70 -12.53 12.59 7.71
N THR A 71 -12.33 13.77 7.16
CA THR A 71 -12.80 15.01 7.78
C THR A 71 -14.32 15.16 7.66
N LYS A 72 -14.92 16.05 8.45
CA LYS A 72 -16.37 16.37 8.34
C LYS A 72 -16.71 16.88 6.95
N THR A 73 -17.85 16.47 6.42
CA THR A 73 -18.38 16.96 5.14
C THR A 73 -18.62 18.49 5.15
N THR A 74 -18.92 19.05 6.32
CA THR A 74 -19.13 20.50 6.52
C THR A 74 -17.83 21.28 6.77
N SER A 75 -16.68 20.58 6.89
CA SER A 75 -15.38 21.23 7.08
C SER A 75 -14.81 21.74 5.76
N PRO A 76 -14.09 22.87 5.75
CA PRO A 76 -13.34 23.30 4.57
C PRO A 76 -12.28 22.28 4.13
N LEU A 77 -11.90 21.35 5.00
CA LEU A 77 -10.96 20.25 4.73
C LEU A 77 -11.66 18.93 4.39
N SER A 78 -12.94 18.95 4.00
CA SER A 78 -13.75 17.74 3.69
C SER A 78 -13.19 16.89 2.55
N PHE A 79 -12.28 17.45 1.78
CA PHE A 79 -11.56 16.77 0.70
C PHE A 79 -10.41 15.88 1.17
N LEU A 80 -10.04 15.91 2.46
CA LEU A 80 -8.91 15.14 2.99
C LEU A 80 -9.33 13.75 3.51
N ARG A 81 -8.49 12.76 3.19
CA ARG A 81 -8.56 11.40 3.70
C ARG A 81 -7.15 10.95 4.12
N LEU A 82 -7.06 10.34 5.29
CA LEU A 82 -5.86 9.67 5.79
C LEU A 82 -6.13 8.18 5.92
N ASP A 83 -5.30 7.38 5.29
CA ASP A 83 -5.23 5.93 5.48
C ASP A 83 -3.87 5.60 6.10
N ALA A 84 -3.86 4.84 7.19
CA ALA A 84 -2.62 4.40 7.85
C ALA A 84 -2.81 2.98 8.39
N GLY A 85 -1.85 2.10 8.12
CA GLY A 85 -1.98 0.70 8.51
C GLY A 85 -0.67 -0.02 8.72
N LEU A 86 -0.78 -1.19 9.34
CA LEU A 86 0.30 -2.16 9.51
C LEU A 86 -0.03 -3.40 8.68
N PHE A 87 0.94 -3.86 7.92
CA PHE A 87 0.81 -4.93 6.94
C PHE A 87 1.88 -5.99 7.15
N ALA A 88 1.63 -7.22 6.68
CA ALA A 88 2.59 -8.31 6.74
C ALA A 88 3.84 -8.05 5.87
N GLY A 89 3.69 -7.33 4.75
CA GLY A 89 4.81 -6.99 3.86
C GLY A 89 5.11 -8.03 2.78
N ASN A 90 4.45 -9.19 2.84
CA ASN A 90 4.65 -10.33 1.93
C ASN A 90 3.52 -10.51 0.92
N SER A 91 2.67 -9.49 0.73
CA SER A 91 1.47 -9.57 -0.10
C SER A 91 0.51 -10.64 0.40
N ILE A 92 -0.07 -11.43 -0.49
CA ILE A 92 -0.96 -12.57 -0.15
C ILE A 92 -0.20 -13.86 0.17
N ASN A 93 1.13 -13.82 0.11
CA ASN A 93 1.97 -14.98 0.39
C ASN A 93 2.09 -15.22 1.90
N ARG A 94 2.55 -16.44 2.23
CA ARG A 94 2.80 -16.79 3.64
C ARG A 94 3.83 -15.83 4.24
N GLU A 95 3.53 -15.36 5.43
CA GLU A 95 4.46 -14.54 6.20
C GLU A 95 5.75 -15.33 6.53
N THR A 96 6.89 -14.72 6.25
CA THR A 96 8.21 -15.33 6.43
C THR A 96 8.96 -14.75 7.63
N ASP A 97 8.45 -13.64 8.20
CA ASP A 97 9.06 -12.99 9.35
C ASP A 97 7.99 -12.45 10.32
N SER A 98 8.42 -11.89 11.45
CA SER A 98 7.54 -11.31 12.46
C SER A 98 7.45 -9.79 12.40
N ARG A 99 8.12 -9.14 11.45
CA ARG A 99 8.10 -7.69 11.29
C ARG A 99 6.88 -7.26 10.49
N LYS A 100 6.37 -6.07 10.81
CA LYS A 100 5.25 -5.48 10.09
C LYS A 100 5.69 -4.23 9.39
N ASP A 101 5.14 -4.02 8.22
CA ASP A 101 5.38 -2.86 7.41
C ASP A 101 4.32 -1.79 7.69
N PHE A 102 4.74 -0.55 7.85
CA PHE A 102 3.85 0.59 7.97
C PHE A 102 3.61 1.21 6.60
N ILE A 103 2.34 1.44 6.26
CA ILE A 103 1.97 2.17 5.05
C ILE A 103 0.96 3.25 5.42
N GLY A 104 1.22 4.47 4.97
CA GLY A 104 0.31 5.60 5.16
C GLY A 104 0.11 6.40 3.87
N ARG A 105 -1.10 6.89 3.65
CA ARG A 105 -1.46 7.76 2.54
C ARG A 105 -2.35 8.90 3.00
N LEU A 106 -1.91 10.12 2.73
CA LEU A 106 -2.73 11.32 2.83
C LEU A 106 -3.22 11.68 1.43
N GLY A 107 -4.51 11.58 1.20
CA GLY A 107 -5.16 11.91 -0.06
C GLY A 107 -6.04 13.15 0.06
N ALA A 108 -6.10 13.92 -1.01
CA ALA A 108 -7.01 15.04 -1.19
C ALA A 108 -7.78 14.83 -2.49
N GLU A 109 -9.11 14.92 -2.46
CA GLU A 109 -9.97 14.78 -3.64
C GLU A 109 -11.10 15.81 -3.57
N LYS A 110 -11.28 16.58 -4.64
CA LYS A 110 -12.31 17.60 -4.70
C LYS A 110 -12.92 17.70 -6.10
N ALA A 111 -14.23 17.80 -6.17
CA ALA A 111 -14.96 18.08 -7.41
C ALA A 111 -14.73 19.53 -7.87
N ILE A 112 -14.59 19.72 -9.18
CA ILE A 112 -14.46 21.03 -9.85
C ILE A 112 -15.71 21.26 -10.71
N GLY A 113 -16.83 21.56 -10.07
CA GLY A 113 -18.10 21.75 -10.75
C GLY A 113 -18.43 20.57 -11.69
N ASP A 114 -18.85 20.85 -12.91
CA ASP A 114 -19.18 19.86 -13.93
C ASP A 114 -17.97 19.35 -14.72
N TRP A 115 -16.79 19.90 -14.48
CA TRP A 115 -15.55 19.56 -15.21
C TRP A 115 -14.90 18.26 -14.75
N GLY A 116 -15.30 17.75 -13.59
CA GLY A 116 -14.75 16.50 -13.03
C GLY A 116 -14.25 16.63 -11.61
N LYS A 117 -13.25 15.82 -11.28
CA LYS A 117 -12.61 15.83 -9.96
C LYS A 117 -11.11 15.92 -10.16
N TRP A 118 -10.44 16.57 -9.24
CA TRP A 118 -8.99 16.46 -9.09
C TRP A 118 -8.65 15.72 -7.82
N GLY A 119 -7.54 14.99 -7.86
CA GLY A 119 -7.00 14.30 -6.71
C GLY A 119 -5.51 14.48 -6.61
N ALA A 120 -5.00 14.51 -5.40
CA ALA A 120 -3.57 14.49 -5.11
C ALA A 120 -3.32 13.61 -3.88
N GLY A 121 -2.17 12.96 -3.82
CA GLY A 121 -1.83 12.09 -2.71
C GLY A 121 -0.34 12.10 -2.39
N PHE A 122 -0.07 11.94 -1.10
CA PHE A 122 1.26 11.65 -0.57
C PHE A 122 1.22 10.30 0.15
N SER A 123 2.15 9.42 -0.18
CA SER A 123 2.23 8.08 0.38
C SER A 123 3.61 7.82 0.96
N TYR A 124 3.63 7.14 2.10
CA TYR A 124 4.85 6.70 2.76
C TYR A 124 4.76 5.20 3.09
N TYR A 125 5.81 4.48 2.76
CA TYR A 125 6.00 3.08 3.09
C TYR A 125 7.28 2.91 3.88
N HIS A 126 7.20 2.21 5.00
CA HIS A 126 8.34 1.80 5.81
C HIS A 126 8.20 0.34 6.22
N GLY A 127 9.15 -0.47 5.82
CA GLY A 127 9.16 -1.89 6.11
C GLY A 127 10.52 -2.53 5.99
N PHE A 128 10.51 -3.86 5.98
CA PHE A 128 11.72 -4.66 5.96
C PHE A 128 11.54 -5.85 5.02
N VAL A 129 12.64 -6.29 4.43
CA VAL A 129 12.72 -7.51 3.64
C VAL A 129 13.63 -8.49 4.37
N TYR A 130 13.10 -9.66 4.68
CA TYR A 130 13.88 -10.74 5.26
C TYR A 130 14.83 -11.33 4.21
N ASN A 131 16.12 -11.40 4.55
CA ASN A 131 17.14 -12.01 3.71
C ASN A 131 17.62 -13.33 4.35
N PRO A 132 17.22 -14.49 3.82
CA PRO A 132 17.64 -15.78 4.34
C PRO A 132 19.09 -16.15 3.99
N THR A 133 19.75 -15.36 3.12
CA THR A 133 21.10 -15.61 2.63
C THR A 133 22.11 -14.65 3.24
N THR A 134 23.40 -14.94 3.10
CA THR A 134 24.49 -14.01 3.44
C THR A 134 24.69 -12.93 2.37
N GLU A 135 24.04 -13.07 1.23
CA GLU A 135 24.25 -12.22 0.05
C GLU A 135 23.14 -11.17 -0.09
N ALA A 136 23.52 -9.93 -0.32
CA ALA A 136 22.63 -8.86 -0.72
C ALA A 136 23.18 -8.17 -1.96
N TYR A 137 22.29 -7.50 -2.72
CA TYR A 137 22.69 -6.72 -3.87
C TYR A 137 22.42 -5.24 -3.59
N GLU A 138 23.45 -4.43 -3.79
CA GLU A 138 23.40 -2.97 -3.61
C GLU A 138 23.58 -2.28 -4.97
N MET A 139 22.78 -1.25 -5.23
CA MET A 139 22.95 -0.45 -6.44
C MET A 139 24.12 0.51 -6.25
N ARG A 140 25.14 0.41 -7.13
CA ARG A 140 26.26 1.36 -7.20
C ARG A 140 26.34 1.95 -8.61
N GLY A 141 25.97 3.21 -8.73
CA GLY A 141 25.80 3.83 -10.06
C GLY A 141 24.63 3.19 -10.80
N ASN A 142 24.87 2.56 -11.96
CA ASN A 142 23.86 1.88 -12.77
C ASN A 142 24.06 0.35 -12.87
N HIS A 143 24.73 -0.26 -11.90
CA HIS A 143 24.87 -1.72 -11.81
C HIS A 143 24.69 -2.21 -10.37
N PHE A 144 24.26 -3.48 -10.23
CA PHE A 144 24.16 -4.14 -8.94
C PHE A 144 25.50 -4.75 -8.54
N VAL A 145 25.93 -4.45 -7.32
CA VAL A 145 27.14 -5.04 -6.71
C VAL A 145 26.71 -5.96 -5.60
N LYS A 146 27.25 -7.17 -5.61
CA LYS A 146 27.03 -8.16 -4.55
C LYS A 146 27.76 -7.71 -3.28
N ARG A 147 27.04 -7.72 -2.18
CA ARG A 147 27.56 -7.45 -0.83
C ARG A 147 27.38 -8.68 0.04
N ASP A 148 28.44 -9.10 0.70
CA ASP A 148 28.36 -10.12 1.75
C ASP A 148 27.91 -9.45 3.05
N MET A 149 26.81 -9.95 3.63
CA MET A 149 26.24 -9.47 4.89
C MET A 149 26.84 -10.14 6.11
N GLY A 150 27.66 -11.19 5.90
CA GLY A 150 28.36 -11.95 6.96
C GLY A 150 27.45 -12.91 7.74
N GLU A 151 26.16 -12.63 7.83
CA GLU A 151 25.19 -13.43 8.59
C GLU A 151 23.93 -13.70 7.76
N THR A 152 23.33 -14.87 7.98
CA THR A 152 21.99 -15.22 7.44
C THR A 152 20.89 -14.67 8.33
N GLY A 153 19.69 -14.48 7.78
CA GLY A 153 18.54 -14.03 8.55
C GLY A 153 18.56 -12.53 8.88
N THR A 154 19.25 -11.75 8.08
CA THR A 154 19.30 -10.28 8.21
C THR A 154 18.07 -9.61 7.63
N TYR A 155 17.80 -8.37 8.06
CA TYR A 155 16.70 -7.56 7.56
C TYR A 155 17.23 -6.36 6.80
N MET A 156 16.77 -6.20 5.57
CA MET A 156 17.06 -5.02 4.77
C MET A 156 15.88 -4.04 4.86
N LYS A 157 16.20 -2.77 5.12
CA LYS A 157 15.21 -1.69 5.21
C LYS A 157 14.61 -1.40 3.83
N ARG A 158 13.27 -1.28 3.78
CA ARG A 158 12.52 -0.92 2.60
C ARG A 158 11.72 0.35 2.88
N GLN A 159 11.96 1.40 2.11
CA GLN A 159 11.27 2.68 2.25
C GLN A 159 10.90 3.24 0.88
N TYR A 160 9.66 3.69 0.76
CA TYR A 160 9.17 4.37 -0.44
C TYR A 160 8.45 5.65 -0.07
N LEU A 161 8.63 6.66 -0.90
CA LEU A 161 7.86 7.90 -0.89
C LEU A 161 7.13 7.98 -2.23
N GLY A 162 5.85 8.31 -2.20
CA GLY A 162 5.01 8.43 -3.39
C GLY A 162 4.28 9.78 -3.41
N LEU A 163 4.25 10.41 -4.57
CA LEU A 163 3.40 11.53 -4.91
C LEU A 163 2.55 11.12 -6.11
N ASP A 164 1.27 11.37 -6.04
CA ASP A 164 0.33 11.05 -7.11
C ASP A 164 -0.66 12.20 -7.33
N GLY A 165 -1.18 12.30 -8.57
CA GLY A 165 -2.18 13.28 -8.96
C GLY A 165 -3.05 12.77 -10.11
N GLN A 166 -4.27 13.24 -10.19
CA GLN A 166 -5.26 12.88 -11.23
C GLN A 166 -6.17 14.06 -11.54
#